data_48ec6fb4e639b452dfbab55108612fc8
#
_entry.id   48ec6fb4e639b452dfbab55108612fc8
#
_cell.length_a   1.000
_cell.length_b   1.000
_cell.length_c   1.000
_cell.angle_alpha   90.00
_cell.angle_beta   90.00
_cell.angle_gamma   90.00
#
_symmetry.space_group_name_H-M   'P 1'
#
loop_
_entity.id
_entity.type
_entity.pdbx_description
1 polymer ?
#
loop_
_entity_poly.entity_id
_entity_poly.type
_entity_poly.pdbx_seq_one_letter_code
_entity_poly.pdbx_strand_id
1 'polypeptide(L)'
;MPVARDHLGLALVNGRIYTFGGFVKTVHEGAGTDVFEYDPASNTWRGRAPLKSPLGSVGAAVIDNKIHVFGGRGLDKVTTTTHSVYDPATDKWTDAAPLSKGRDHMAVVAAEGKIHVIGGRFTSPVDRTDMHEIYDPATDSWSTAAPLKTPRSAVASALYRGMIVVDGGEWPPDNRTFTENEGYDLKTGNWVSLAPMPLGSHGFGAGVIGPNLYFVGGSTKPGGGGLTDRLLMFTLP
;
A
#
# COMPACT_ATOMS: atom_id res chain seq x y z
N MET A 1 14.09 8.58 10.52
CA MET A 1 12.73 8.55 11.10
C MET A 1 12.84 8.52 12.63
N PRO A 2 12.02 9.26 13.38
CA PRO A 2 12.17 9.38 14.84
C PRO A 2 11.95 8.08 15.61
N VAL A 3 11.10 7.20 15.13
CA VAL A 3 10.81 5.89 15.75
C VAL A 3 10.92 4.81 14.68
N ALA A 4 11.68 3.75 14.97
CA ALA A 4 11.77 2.58 14.10
C ALA A 4 10.44 1.84 14.09
N ARG A 5 9.96 1.48 12.89
CA ARG A 5 8.72 0.72 12.71
C ARG A 5 8.68 0.01 11.37
N ASP A 6 7.92 -1.04 11.31
CA ASP A 6 7.61 -1.76 10.09
C ASP A 6 6.14 -1.53 9.66
N HIS A 7 5.79 -1.93 8.44
CA HIS A 7 4.42 -1.92 7.90
C HIS A 7 3.69 -0.58 8.05
N LEU A 8 4.41 0.52 7.87
CA LEU A 8 3.84 1.86 7.86
C LEU A 8 3.23 2.18 6.49
N GLY A 9 2.22 3.05 6.48
CA GLY A 9 1.77 3.72 5.25
C GLY A 9 2.73 4.83 4.85
N LEU A 10 2.84 5.10 3.54
CA LEU A 10 3.72 6.14 3.00
C LEU A 10 3.01 6.93 1.91
N ALA A 11 3.20 8.25 1.92
CA ALA A 11 2.71 9.14 0.87
C ALA A 11 3.69 10.27 0.59
N LEU A 12 3.69 10.77 -0.65
CA LEU A 12 4.48 11.93 -1.09
C LEU A 12 3.53 13.06 -1.49
N VAL A 13 3.64 14.21 -0.81
CA VAL A 13 2.87 15.42 -1.12
C VAL A 13 3.80 16.63 -1.12
N ASN A 14 3.77 17.41 -2.20
CA ASN A 14 4.54 18.66 -2.32
C ASN A 14 6.02 18.51 -1.95
N GLY A 15 6.67 17.42 -2.39
CA GLY A 15 8.08 17.13 -2.12
C GLY A 15 8.38 16.68 -0.68
N ARG A 16 7.36 16.43 0.14
CA ARG A 16 7.49 15.92 1.52
C ARG A 16 6.97 14.51 1.64
N ILE A 17 7.66 13.67 2.41
CA ILE A 17 7.27 12.29 2.66
C ILE A 17 6.52 12.22 3.99
N TYR A 18 5.34 11.60 3.96
CA TYR A 18 4.51 11.34 5.13
C TYR A 18 4.49 9.86 5.44
N THR A 19 4.58 9.51 6.73
CA THR A 19 4.48 8.12 7.20
C THR A 19 3.36 8.00 8.23
N PHE A 20 2.61 6.88 8.18
CA PHE A 20 1.40 6.68 8.98
C PHE A 20 1.45 5.35 9.71
N GLY A 21 1.26 5.38 11.04
CA GLY A 21 1.12 4.20 11.86
C GLY A 21 2.33 3.25 11.79
N GLY A 22 2.07 1.98 11.54
CA GLY A 22 3.08 0.90 11.55
C GLY A 22 3.22 0.23 12.91
N PHE A 23 4.05 -0.83 12.99
CA PHE A 23 4.28 -1.60 14.21
C PHE A 23 5.66 -1.25 14.79
N VAL A 24 5.73 -1.10 16.13
CA VAL A 24 6.94 -0.62 16.84
C VAL A 24 7.61 -1.68 17.70
N LYS A 25 7.07 -2.91 17.75
CA LYS A 25 7.64 -4.02 18.55
C LYS A 25 8.20 -5.10 17.63
N THR A 26 7.46 -6.20 17.53
CA THR A 26 7.73 -7.28 16.59
C THR A 26 6.79 -7.19 15.42
N VAL A 27 7.00 -8.01 14.38
CA VAL A 27 6.15 -8.04 13.19
C VAL A 27 4.67 -8.18 13.59
N HIS A 28 3.85 -7.21 13.15
CA HIS A 28 2.42 -7.08 13.45
C HIS A 28 2.07 -6.87 14.94
N GLU A 29 2.98 -6.30 15.73
CA GLU A 29 2.72 -5.96 17.13
C GLU A 29 3.05 -4.51 17.47
N GLY A 30 2.22 -3.93 18.35
CA GLY A 30 2.41 -2.55 18.79
C GLY A 30 2.06 -1.55 17.69
N ALA A 31 0.89 -1.69 17.08
CA ALA A 31 0.38 -0.69 16.14
C ALA A 31 0.43 0.72 16.75
N GLY A 32 0.90 1.70 15.98
CA GLY A 32 1.06 3.08 16.41
C GLY A 32 0.06 4.03 15.78
N THR A 33 -0.07 5.22 16.39
CA THR A 33 -0.88 6.33 15.84
C THR A 33 -0.01 7.40 15.20
N ASP A 34 1.32 7.36 15.37
CA ASP A 34 2.18 8.46 14.96
C ASP A 34 2.13 8.70 13.46
N VAL A 35 2.15 9.98 13.13
CA VAL A 35 2.31 10.49 11.77
C VAL A 35 3.54 11.38 11.76
N PHE A 36 4.44 11.11 10.84
CA PHE A 36 5.63 11.94 10.65
C PHE A 36 5.70 12.48 9.22
N GLU A 37 6.18 13.70 9.12
CA GLU A 37 6.55 14.34 7.87
C GLU A 37 8.07 14.46 7.80
N TYR A 38 8.65 14.05 6.70
CA TYR A 38 10.05 14.27 6.35
C TYR A 38 10.18 15.33 5.27
N ASP A 39 11.03 16.30 5.54
CA ASP A 39 11.44 17.32 4.56
C ASP A 39 12.83 16.99 4.03
N PRO A 40 12.96 16.54 2.77
CA PRO A 40 14.26 16.23 2.17
C PRO A 40 15.18 17.46 2.03
N ALA A 41 14.62 18.66 1.85
CA ALA A 41 15.41 19.87 1.67
C ALA A 41 16.17 20.27 2.95
N SER A 42 15.54 20.12 4.10
CA SER A 42 16.16 20.39 5.41
C SER A 42 16.70 19.15 6.10
N ASN A 43 16.45 17.96 5.56
CA ASN A 43 16.78 16.66 6.17
C ASN A 43 16.21 16.52 7.59
N THR A 44 14.97 16.95 7.80
CA THR A 44 14.35 16.94 9.13
C THR A 44 13.03 16.19 9.15
N TRP A 45 12.70 15.62 10.31
CA TRP A 45 11.44 15.01 10.62
C TRP A 45 10.64 15.85 11.61
N ARG A 46 9.32 15.88 11.44
CA ARG A 46 8.42 16.47 12.43
C ARG A 46 7.18 15.61 12.64
N GLY A 47 6.64 15.61 13.86
CA GLY A 47 5.34 15.00 14.18
C GLY A 47 4.20 15.79 13.56
N ARG A 48 3.14 15.08 13.17
CA ARG A 48 1.89 15.62 12.65
C ARG A 48 0.71 15.09 13.45
N ALA A 49 -0.49 15.59 13.20
CA ALA A 49 -1.70 15.10 13.85
C ALA A 49 -1.81 13.58 13.72
N PRO A 50 -1.88 12.83 14.84
CA PRO A 50 -1.84 11.37 14.83
C PRO A 50 -3.10 10.77 14.19
N LEU A 51 -3.00 9.50 13.78
CA LEU A 51 -4.17 8.68 13.42
C LEU A 51 -5.15 8.64 14.60
N LYS A 52 -6.44 8.53 14.30
CA LYS A 52 -7.51 8.42 15.33
C LYS A 52 -7.42 7.12 16.14
N SER A 53 -6.84 6.06 15.56
CA SER A 53 -6.62 4.76 16.19
C SER A 53 -5.28 4.19 15.79
N PRO A 54 -4.66 3.35 16.64
CA PRO A 54 -3.41 2.66 16.30
C PRO A 54 -3.63 1.68 15.14
N LEU A 55 -2.86 1.84 14.05
CA LEU A 55 -2.95 1.01 12.85
C LEU A 55 -1.55 0.70 12.29
N GLY A 56 -1.37 -0.53 11.84
CA GLY A 56 -0.25 -0.95 11.00
C GLY A 56 -0.73 -1.57 9.70
N SER A 57 0.13 -1.73 8.71
CA SER A 57 -0.17 -2.26 7.38
C SER A 57 -1.29 -1.51 6.65
N VAL A 58 -1.36 -0.19 6.86
CA VAL A 58 -2.29 0.69 6.16
C VAL A 58 -1.83 0.94 4.74
N GLY A 59 -2.79 1.11 3.82
CA GLY A 59 -2.52 1.65 2.49
C GLY A 59 -2.67 3.17 2.47
N ALA A 60 -1.93 3.86 1.59
CA ALA A 60 -2.08 5.30 1.41
C ALA A 60 -1.97 5.73 -0.05
N ALA A 61 -2.75 6.73 -0.45
CA ALA A 61 -2.68 7.38 -1.74
C ALA A 61 -2.98 8.87 -1.64
N VAL A 62 -2.59 9.63 -2.66
CA VAL A 62 -2.74 11.09 -2.68
C VAL A 62 -3.63 11.50 -3.84
N ILE A 63 -4.66 12.30 -3.53
CA ILE A 63 -5.47 13.03 -4.51
C ILE A 63 -5.66 14.47 -3.99
N ASP A 64 -5.53 15.45 -4.88
CA ASP A 64 -5.76 16.88 -4.58
C ASP A 64 -4.98 17.38 -3.36
N ASN A 65 -3.71 16.94 -3.23
CA ASN A 65 -2.82 17.21 -2.10
C ASN A 65 -3.34 16.73 -0.73
N LYS A 66 -4.36 15.89 -0.69
CA LYS A 66 -4.83 15.19 0.50
C LYS A 66 -4.39 13.74 0.49
N ILE A 67 -4.10 13.22 1.67
CA ILE A 67 -3.62 11.84 1.82
C ILE A 67 -4.76 10.99 2.36
N HIS A 68 -5.18 10.03 1.57
CA HIS A 68 -6.17 9.03 1.93
C HIS A 68 -5.46 7.82 2.54
N VAL A 69 -5.87 7.41 3.74
CA VAL A 69 -5.30 6.26 4.48
C VAL A 69 -6.40 5.23 4.69
N PHE A 70 -6.11 3.98 4.31
CA PHE A 70 -7.11 2.91 4.24
C PHE A 70 -6.72 1.71 5.08
N GLY A 71 -7.74 1.07 5.68
CA GLY A 71 -7.65 -0.23 6.30
C GLY A 71 -6.58 -0.35 7.37
N GLY A 72 -5.82 -1.43 7.30
CA GLY A 72 -4.78 -1.74 8.27
C GLY A 72 -5.30 -2.64 9.40
N ARG A 73 -4.41 -2.88 10.36
CA ARG A 73 -4.64 -3.77 11.49
C ARG A 73 -4.44 -3.03 12.80
N GLY A 74 -5.40 -3.17 13.71
CA GLY A 74 -5.39 -2.59 15.05
C GLY A 74 -4.56 -3.37 16.08
N LEU A 75 -4.57 -2.88 17.32
CA LEU A 75 -3.93 -3.56 18.47
C LEU A 75 -4.57 -4.91 18.80
N ASP A 76 -5.84 -5.08 18.51
CA ASP A 76 -6.61 -6.33 18.64
C ASP A 76 -6.28 -7.36 17.56
N LYS A 77 -5.36 -7.02 16.65
CA LYS A 77 -4.97 -7.81 15.48
C LYS A 77 -6.11 -8.03 14.46
N VAL A 78 -7.17 -7.22 14.52
CA VAL A 78 -8.28 -7.24 13.57
C VAL A 78 -8.05 -6.19 12.48
N THR A 79 -8.38 -6.53 11.24
CA THR A 79 -8.34 -5.59 10.11
C THR A 79 -9.54 -4.65 10.15
N THR A 80 -9.32 -3.39 9.77
CA THR A 80 -10.33 -2.34 9.82
C THR A 80 -10.83 -1.96 8.44
N THR A 81 -12.03 -1.37 8.39
CA THR A 81 -12.59 -0.73 7.18
C THR A 81 -12.24 0.76 7.10
N THR A 82 -11.41 1.26 7.99
CA THR A 82 -11.09 2.68 8.12
C THR A 82 -10.70 3.30 6.78
N HIS A 83 -11.28 4.47 6.51
CA HIS A 83 -10.83 5.37 5.47
C HIS A 83 -10.81 6.78 6.07
N SER A 84 -9.62 7.30 6.27
CA SER A 84 -9.38 8.63 6.82
C SER A 84 -8.60 9.48 5.83
N VAL A 85 -8.95 10.75 5.74
CA VAL A 85 -8.31 11.72 4.84
C VAL A 85 -7.56 12.75 5.66
N TYR A 86 -6.27 12.84 5.45
CA TYR A 86 -5.38 13.81 6.07
C TYR A 86 -5.16 15.00 5.13
N ASP A 87 -5.34 16.20 5.65
CA ASP A 87 -5.00 17.44 4.95
C ASP A 87 -3.70 18.02 5.52
N PRO A 88 -2.58 17.94 4.78
CA PRO A 88 -1.29 18.47 5.23
C PRO A 88 -1.27 19.98 5.45
N ALA A 89 -2.13 20.74 4.77
CA ALA A 89 -2.18 22.19 4.88
C ALA A 89 -2.77 22.65 6.21
N THR A 90 -3.75 21.91 6.74
CA THR A 90 -4.45 22.23 7.98
C THR A 90 -4.05 21.38 9.16
N ASP A 91 -3.25 20.30 8.92
CA ASP A 91 -2.87 19.28 9.90
C ASP A 91 -4.09 18.62 10.57
N LYS A 92 -5.11 18.25 9.76
CA LYS A 92 -6.37 17.70 10.26
C LYS A 92 -6.80 16.46 9.51
N TRP A 93 -7.54 15.61 10.23
CA TRP A 93 -8.17 14.41 9.71
C TRP A 93 -9.67 14.57 9.53
N THR A 94 -10.21 14.04 8.45
CA THR A 94 -11.64 13.82 8.22
C THR A 94 -11.88 12.35 7.90
N ASP A 95 -13.09 11.84 8.14
CA ASP A 95 -13.47 10.49 7.71
C ASP A 95 -14.13 10.56 6.34
N ALA A 96 -13.97 9.49 5.57
CA ALA A 96 -14.63 9.28 4.28
C ALA A 96 -15.28 7.89 4.26
N ALA A 97 -16.04 7.60 3.19
CA ALA A 97 -16.75 6.33 3.05
C ALA A 97 -15.80 5.14 3.27
N PRO A 98 -16.10 4.23 4.23
CA PRO A 98 -15.19 3.14 4.59
C PRO A 98 -15.09 2.08 3.50
N LEU A 99 -14.03 1.25 3.55
CA LEU A 99 -13.93 0.02 2.75
C LEU A 99 -15.13 -0.89 3.01
N SER A 100 -15.57 -1.64 2.00
CA SER A 100 -16.66 -2.60 2.14
C SER A 100 -16.32 -3.74 3.11
N LYS A 101 -15.03 -4.09 3.20
CA LYS A 101 -14.51 -5.11 4.11
C LYS A 101 -13.12 -4.74 4.62
N GLY A 102 -12.88 -4.90 5.92
CA GLY A 102 -11.60 -4.59 6.55
C GLY A 102 -10.48 -5.49 6.03
N ARG A 103 -9.36 -4.88 5.62
CA ARG A 103 -8.19 -5.59 5.11
C ARG A 103 -6.89 -4.83 5.32
N ASP A 104 -5.80 -5.53 5.27
CA ASP A 104 -4.44 -5.01 5.36
C ASP A 104 -3.56 -5.53 4.20
N HIS A 105 -2.33 -5.03 4.07
CA HIS A 105 -1.34 -5.47 3.07
C HIS A 105 -1.81 -5.39 1.62
N MET A 106 -2.70 -4.46 1.33
CA MET A 106 -3.28 -4.20 0.01
C MET A 106 -2.43 -3.22 -0.80
N ALA A 107 -2.55 -3.27 -2.12
CA ALA A 107 -2.11 -2.20 -3.01
C ALA A 107 -3.09 -1.03 -2.93
N VAL A 108 -2.57 0.20 -2.87
CA VAL A 108 -3.38 1.43 -2.93
C VAL A 108 -2.72 2.40 -3.90
N VAL A 109 -3.41 2.74 -4.98
CA VAL A 109 -2.85 3.55 -6.08
C VAL A 109 -3.88 4.58 -6.52
N ALA A 110 -3.47 5.85 -6.58
CA ALA A 110 -4.26 6.91 -7.20
C ALA A 110 -4.03 6.92 -8.72
N ALA A 111 -5.11 6.91 -9.47
CA ALA A 111 -5.10 6.97 -10.93
C ALA A 111 -6.38 7.65 -11.43
N GLU A 112 -6.26 8.52 -12.45
CA GLU A 112 -7.39 9.19 -13.11
C GLU A 112 -8.39 9.84 -12.15
N GLY A 113 -7.89 10.50 -11.08
CA GLY A 113 -8.71 11.17 -10.08
C GLY A 113 -9.45 10.24 -9.10
N LYS A 114 -9.16 8.94 -9.12
CA LYS A 114 -9.74 7.93 -8.23
C LYS A 114 -8.67 7.15 -7.49
N ILE A 115 -9.07 6.41 -6.45
CA ILE A 115 -8.15 5.56 -5.69
C ILE A 115 -8.57 4.11 -5.85
N HIS A 116 -7.65 3.30 -6.32
CA HIS A 116 -7.79 1.86 -6.47
C HIS A 116 -7.22 1.16 -5.25
N VAL A 117 -8.01 0.28 -4.61
CA VAL A 117 -7.61 -0.54 -3.48
C VAL A 117 -7.75 -2.00 -3.89
N ILE A 118 -6.60 -2.70 -3.97
CA ILE A 118 -6.50 -3.99 -4.68
C ILE A 118 -5.85 -5.04 -3.79
N GLY A 119 -6.43 -6.24 -3.78
CA GLY A 119 -5.89 -7.38 -3.05
C GLY A 119 -5.82 -7.16 -1.55
N GLY A 120 -4.77 -7.68 -0.92
CA GLY A 120 -4.60 -7.69 0.52
C GLY A 120 -5.12 -8.96 1.17
N ARG A 121 -5.28 -8.90 2.49
CA ARG A 121 -5.82 -10.02 3.28
C ARG A 121 -6.77 -9.50 4.35
N PHE A 122 -7.65 -10.36 4.81
CA PHE A 122 -8.51 -10.10 5.96
C PHE A 122 -7.76 -10.39 7.27
N THR A 123 -8.46 -10.43 8.38
CA THR A 123 -7.85 -10.63 9.73
C THR A 123 -6.97 -11.86 9.78
N SER A 124 -7.39 -12.96 9.17
CA SER A 124 -6.56 -14.16 9.05
C SER A 124 -5.52 -14.01 7.93
N PRO A 125 -4.24 -14.32 8.16
CA PRO A 125 -3.20 -14.21 7.13
C PRO A 125 -3.37 -15.20 5.97
N VAL A 126 -4.25 -16.21 6.13
CA VAL A 126 -4.58 -17.14 5.05
C VAL A 126 -5.72 -16.65 4.16
N ASP A 127 -6.47 -15.65 4.59
CA ASP A 127 -7.64 -15.11 3.89
C ASP A 127 -7.26 -13.94 2.98
N ARG A 128 -6.40 -14.18 2.02
CA ARG A 128 -6.07 -13.23 0.95
C ARG A 128 -7.26 -13.01 0.02
N THR A 129 -7.29 -11.86 -0.65
CA THR A 129 -8.38 -11.48 -1.53
C THR A 129 -7.88 -10.96 -2.88
N ASP A 130 -8.73 -11.08 -3.88
CA ASP A 130 -8.58 -10.49 -5.20
C ASP A 130 -9.41 -9.22 -5.38
N MET A 131 -10.08 -8.76 -4.33
CA MET A 131 -10.97 -7.59 -4.40
C MET A 131 -10.25 -6.39 -5.00
N HIS A 132 -10.93 -5.72 -5.92
CA HIS A 132 -10.53 -4.47 -6.50
C HIS A 132 -11.67 -3.48 -6.36
N GLU A 133 -11.52 -2.53 -5.45
CA GLU A 133 -12.47 -1.45 -5.21
C GLU A 133 -11.88 -0.12 -5.65
N ILE A 134 -12.72 0.74 -6.19
CA ILE A 134 -12.36 2.08 -6.67
C ILE A 134 -13.16 3.11 -5.88
N TYR A 135 -12.45 3.98 -5.18
CA TYR A 135 -13.01 5.12 -4.47
C TYR A 135 -13.05 6.36 -5.36
N ASP A 136 -14.19 7.01 -5.42
CA ASP A 136 -14.38 8.30 -6.09
C ASP A 136 -14.53 9.41 -5.03
N PRO A 137 -13.51 10.29 -4.87
CA PRO A 137 -13.57 11.36 -3.89
C PRO A 137 -14.61 12.43 -4.20
N ALA A 138 -15.04 12.57 -5.46
CA ALA A 138 -16.04 13.56 -5.83
C ALA A 138 -17.44 13.22 -5.31
N THR A 139 -17.73 11.94 -5.11
CA THR A 139 -19.03 11.43 -4.64
C THR A 139 -18.95 10.74 -3.28
N ASP A 140 -17.75 10.64 -2.69
CA ASP A 140 -17.47 9.88 -1.46
C ASP A 140 -18.07 8.47 -1.51
N SER A 141 -17.82 7.75 -2.61
CA SER A 141 -18.43 6.44 -2.82
C SER A 141 -17.48 5.43 -3.46
N TRP A 142 -17.85 4.16 -3.35
CA TRP A 142 -17.08 3.03 -3.86
C TRP A 142 -17.79 2.34 -5.01
N SER A 143 -17.00 1.85 -5.96
CA SER A 143 -17.42 0.91 -7.01
C SER A 143 -16.45 -0.27 -7.04
N THR A 144 -16.86 -1.37 -7.70
CA THR A 144 -16.01 -2.55 -7.91
C THR A 144 -15.46 -2.56 -9.33
N ALA A 145 -14.25 -3.08 -9.49
CA ALA A 145 -13.60 -3.31 -10.78
C ALA A 145 -13.29 -4.80 -10.97
N ALA A 146 -12.77 -5.16 -12.14
CA ALA A 146 -12.30 -6.51 -12.40
C ALA A 146 -11.31 -6.95 -11.31
N PRO A 147 -11.50 -8.13 -10.69
CA PRO A 147 -10.68 -8.59 -9.59
C PRO A 147 -9.25 -8.90 -10.06
N LEU A 148 -8.29 -8.83 -9.13
CA LEU A 148 -6.91 -9.24 -9.36
C LEU A 148 -6.88 -10.72 -9.79
N LYS A 149 -6.11 -11.06 -10.84
CA LYS A 149 -6.09 -12.44 -11.38
C LYS A 149 -5.59 -13.46 -10.37
N THR A 150 -4.61 -13.06 -9.54
CA THR A 150 -4.04 -13.92 -8.50
C THR A 150 -4.25 -13.27 -7.14
N PRO A 151 -5.16 -13.79 -6.29
CA PRO A 151 -5.35 -13.25 -4.93
C PRO A 151 -4.06 -13.26 -4.13
N ARG A 152 -3.62 -12.12 -3.59
CA ARG A 152 -2.37 -11.99 -2.82
C ARG A 152 -2.31 -10.74 -1.96
N SER A 153 -1.42 -10.76 -0.99
CA SER A 153 -1.18 -9.68 -0.04
C SER A 153 0.30 -9.35 0.08
N ALA A 154 0.63 -8.26 0.74
CA ALA A 154 2.00 -7.76 0.90
C ALA A 154 2.70 -7.51 -0.45
N VAL A 155 1.93 -7.02 -1.39
CA VAL A 155 2.32 -6.68 -2.75
C VAL A 155 2.99 -5.32 -2.82
N ALA A 156 3.80 -5.09 -3.85
CA ALA A 156 4.18 -3.76 -4.30
C ALA A 156 3.26 -3.29 -5.42
N SER A 157 3.08 -1.99 -5.57
CA SER A 157 2.25 -1.42 -6.63
C SER A 157 2.69 -0.03 -7.06
N ALA A 158 2.44 0.29 -8.32
CA ALA A 158 2.67 1.62 -8.86
C ALA A 158 1.77 1.90 -10.07
N LEU A 159 1.47 3.18 -10.31
CA LEU A 159 0.94 3.63 -11.59
C LEU A 159 2.08 3.74 -12.61
N TYR A 160 2.03 2.95 -13.66
CA TYR A 160 3.07 2.88 -14.67
C TYR A 160 2.51 2.75 -16.07
N ARG A 161 2.78 3.74 -16.94
CA ARG A 161 2.38 3.78 -18.36
C ARG A 161 0.88 3.46 -18.60
N GLY A 162 -0.01 4.07 -17.81
CA GLY A 162 -1.46 3.86 -17.94
C GLY A 162 -1.99 2.55 -17.36
N MET A 163 -1.16 1.83 -16.62
CA MET A 163 -1.54 0.63 -15.88
C MET A 163 -1.27 0.79 -14.39
N ILE A 164 -2.09 0.19 -13.55
CA ILE A 164 -1.75 -0.07 -12.16
C ILE A 164 -1.06 -1.43 -12.13
N VAL A 165 0.25 -1.42 -11.90
CA VAL A 165 1.06 -2.64 -11.81
C VAL A 165 1.05 -3.12 -10.37
N VAL A 166 0.79 -4.43 -10.17
CA VAL A 166 0.79 -5.11 -8.87
C VAL A 166 1.73 -6.31 -8.96
N ASP A 167 2.77 -6.28 -8.12
CA ASP A 167 3.86 -7.26 -8.13
C ASP A 167 4.00 -8.02 -6.84
N GLY A 168 4.46 -9.26 -6.96
CA GLY A 168 4.84 -10.10 -5.83
C GLY A 168 3.72 -10.37 -4.85
N GLY A 169 4.09 -10.46 -3.59
CA GLY A 169 3.22 -10.81 -2.48
C GLY A 169 3.58 -12.13 -1.83
N GLU A 170 2.82 -12.51 -0.80
CA GLU A 170 3.08 -13.74 -0.05
C GLU A 170 1.83 -14.59 0.17
N TRP A 171 2.08 -15.89 0.40
CA TRP A 171 1.13 -16.83 0.97
C TRP A 171 1.82 -17.74 1.98
N PRO A 172 1.72 -17.43 3.26
CA PRO A 172 2.39 -18.19 4.32
C PRO A 172 2.02 -19.69 4.39
N PRO A 173 0.76 -20.14 4.16
CA PRO A 173 0.42 -21.56 4.24
C PRO A 173 1.25 -22.46 3.33
N ASP A 174 1.60 -21.99 2.12
CA ASP A 174 2.40 -22.77 1.17
C ASP A 174 3.88 -22.35 1.19
N ASN A 175 4.28 -21.55 2.16
CA ASN A 175 5.62 -20.94 2.21
C ASN A 175 6.01 -20.28 0.86
N ARG A 176 5.02 -19.65 0.21
CA ARG A 176 5.15 -19.09 -1.14
C ARG A 176 5.29 -17.58 -1.12
N THR A 177 6.25 -17.06 -1.89
CA THR A 177 6.26 -15.70 -2.40
C THR A 177 5.94 -15.70 -3.88
N PHE A 178 5.24 -14.69 -4.36
CA PHE A 178 4.74 -14.59 -5.72
C PHE A 178 5.77 -13.93 -6.64
N THR A 179 5.89 -14.45 -7.85
CA THR A 179 6.62 -13.82 -8.97
C THR A 179 5.69 -13.10 -9.93
N GLU A 180 4.39 -13.23 -9.72
CA GLU A 180 3.35 -12.69 -10.57
C GLU A 180 3.44 -11.16 -10.61
N ASN A 181 3.50 -10.64 -11.83
CA ASN A 181 3.45 -9.24 -12.19
C ASN A 181 2.20 -9.04 -13.05
N GLU A 182 1.24 -8.28 -12.56
CA GLU A 182 -0.05 -8.07 -13.20
C GLU A 182 -0.35 -6.59 -13.36
N GLY A 183 -0.79 -6.18 -14.54
CA GLY A 183 -1.16 -4.81 -14.86
C GLY A 183 -2.66 -4.67 -15.06
N TYR A 184 -3.29 -3.75 -14.33
CA TYR A 184 -4.65 -3.31 -14.62
C TYR A 184 -4.61 -2.14 -15.60
N ASP A 185 -5.05 -2.38 -16.83
CA ASP A 185 -5.11 -1.36 -17.88
C ASP A 185 -6.30 -0.42 -17.61
N LEU A 186 -6.01 0.83 -17.29
CA LEU A 186 -7.00 1.85 -16.97
C LEU A 186 -7.95 2.15 -18.12
N LYS A 187 -7.49 2.02 -19.38
CA LYS A 187 -8.29 2.29 -20.58
C LYS A 187 -9.33 1.21 -20.84
N THR A 188 -8.96 -0.07 -20.63
CA THR A 188 -9.83 -1.20 -20.92
C THR A 188 -10.56 -1.76 -19.71
N GLY A 189 -10.10 -1.45 -18.50
CA GLY A 189 -10.62 -2.01 -17.27
C GLY A 189 -10.28 -3.50 -17.07
N ASN A 190 -9.25 -4.00 -17.74
CA ASN A 190 -8.89 -5.42 -17.72
C ASN A 190 -7.48 -5.65 -17.13
N TRP A 191 -7.29 -6.81 -16.51
CA TRP A 191 -6.00 -7.27 -16.06
C TRP A 191 -5.24 -8.02 -17.16
N VAL A 192 -3.96 -7.70 -17.31
CA VAL A 192 -3.01 -8.41 -18.16
C VAL A 192 -1.88 -8.99 -17.31
N SER A 193 -1.36 -10.15 -17.70
CA SER A 193 -0.14 -10.69 -17.11
C SER A 193 1.07 -10.06 -17.78
N LEU A 194 2.00 -9.55 -16.99
CA LEU A 194 3.26 -8.98 -17.43
C LEU A 194 4.41 -10.00 -17.23
N ALA A 195 5.62 -9.64 -17.68
CA ALA A 195 6.79 -10.48 -17.43
C ALA A 195 6.96 -10.67 -15.90
N PRO A 196 7.06 -11.93 -15.43
CA PRO A 196 7.15 -12.18 -13.99
C PRO A 196 8.48 -11.68 -13.42
N MET A 197 8.49 -11.41 -12.13
CA MET A 197 9.74 -11.14 -11.41
C MET A 197 10.67 -12.35 -11.45
N PRO A 198 11.99 -12.15 -11.53
CA PRO A 198 12.95 -13.24 -11.54
C PRO A 198 12.97 -14.05 -10.23
N LEU A 199 12.47 -13.47 -9.15
CA LEU A 199 12.36 -14.09 -7.84
C LEU A 199 11.13 -13.57 -7.11
N GLY A 200 10.34 -14.47 -6.53
CA GLY A 200 9.20 -14.10 -5.71
C GLY A 200 9.64 -13.30 -4.48
N SER A 201 8.91 -12.22 -4.20
CA SER A 201 9.19 -11.32 -3.08
C SER A 201 7.90 -10.72 -2.53
N HIS A 202 7.94 -10.26 -1.28
CA HIS A 202 6.86 -9.53 -0.64
C HIS A 202 7.40 -8.43 0.27
N GLY A 203 6.55 -7.49 0.70
CA GLY A 203 6.92 -6.44 1.65
C GLY A 203 8.03 -5.53 1.13
N PHE A 204 8.01 -5.21 -0.15
CA PHE A 204 9.00 -4.38 -0.84
C PHE A 204 8.38 -3.09 -1.35
N GLY A 205 9.24 -2.11 -1.66
CA GLY A 205 8.82 -0.84 -2.23
C GLY A 205 8.77 -0.87 -3.75
N ALA A 206 7.87 -0.09 -4.36
CA ALA A 206 7.85 0.19 -5.79
C ALA A 206 7.88 1.69 -6.07
N GLY A 207 8.51 2.09 -7.18
CA GLY A 207 8.54 3.48 -7.62
C GLY A 207 8.91 3.61 -9.09
N VAL A 208 8.38 4.65 -9.73
CA VAL A 208 8.64 4.94 -11.14
C VAL A 208 9.65 6.07 -11.25
N ILE A 209 10.72 5.87 -12.00
CA ILE A 209 11.72 6.88 -12.32
C ILE A 209 11.96 6.87 -13.82
N GLY A 210 11.61 7.96 -14.49
CA GLY A 210 11.68 8.05 -15.95
C GLY A 210 10.85 6.95 -16.63
N PRO A 211 11.43 6.18 -17.56
CA PRO A 211 10.69 5.12 -18.27
C PRO A 211 10.58 3.80 -17.52
N ASN A 212 11.15 3.69 -16.32
CA ASN A 212 11.32 2.43 -15.60
C ASN A 212 10.52 2.36 -14.30
N LEU A 213 10.04 1.17 -13.97
CA LEU A 213 9.49 0.80 -12.68
C LEU A 213 10.56 0.04 -11.88
N TYR A 214 10.79 0.46 -10.65
CA TYR A 214 11.79 -0.12 -9.76
C TYR A 214 11.12 -0.78 -8.56
N PHE A 215 11.69 -1.91 -8.14
CA PHE A 215 11.31 -2.65 -6.93
C PHE A 215 12.51 -2.77 -6.02
N VAL A 216 12.34 -2.44 -4.73
CA VAL A 216 13.46 -2.28 -3.79
C VAL A 216 13.24 -3.13 -2.55
N GLY A 217 14.23 -3.96 -2.24
CA GLY A 217 14.30 -4.73 -0.99
C GLY A 217 13.26 -5.85 -0.89
N GLY A 218 12.66 -5.99 0.29
CA GLY A 218 11.65 -6.99 0.60
C GLY A 218 12.20 -8.30 1.15
N SER A 219 11.36 -9.31 1.11
CA SER A 219 11.65 -10.66 1.63
C SER A 219 11.29 -11.72 0.59
N THR A 220 12.14 -12.72 0.48
CA THR A 220 11.97 -13.86 -0.46
C THR A 220 11.28 -15.07 0.17
N LYS A 221 10.96 -14.97 1.46
CA LYS A 221 10.21 -16.00 2.22
C LYS A 221 9.07 -15.33 2.97
N PRO A 222 7.91 -15.94 3.06
CA PRO A 222 6.79 -15.41 3.83
C PRO A 222 7.14 -15.13 5.30
N GLY A 223 6.45 -14.16 5.91
CA GLY A 223 6.61 -13.87 7.33
C GLY A 223 7.91 -13.16 7.72
N GLY A 224 8.62 -12.53 6.78
CA GLY A 224 9.79 -11.68 7.06
C GLY A 224 11.14 -12.41 7.09
N GLY A 225 11.19 -13.65 6.63
CA GLY A 225 12.45 -14.37 6.41
C GLY A 225 13.04 -14.10 5.02
N GLY A 226 14.36 -14.20 4.86
CA GLY A 226 15.03 -14.03 3.57
C GLY A 226 15.01 -12.60 3.06
N LEU A 227 15.35 -11.63 3.93
CA LEU A 227 15.53 -10.23 3.57
C LEU A 227 16.53 -10.08 2.42
N THR A 228 16.27 -9.13 1.52
CA THR A 228 17.09 -8.88 0.34
C THR A 228 17.36 -7.39 0.17
N ASP A 229 18.54 -7.06 -0.33
CA ASP A 229 18.97 -5.72 -0.71
C ASP A 229 18.80 -5.46 -2.22
N ARG A 230 18.06 -6.32 -2.92
CA ARG A 230 17.90 -6.24 -4.38
C ARG A 230 17.19 -4.98 -4.83
N LEU A 231 17.65 -4.46 -5.95
CA LEU A 231 16.99 -3.49 -6.78
C LEU A 231 16.66 -4.17 -8.11
N LEU A 232 15.39 -4.32 -8.41
CA LEU A 232 14.92 -4.83 -9.69
C LEU A 232 14.37 -3.69 -10.52
N MET A 233 14.55 -3.78 -11.82
CA MET A 233 14.01 -2.81 -12.78
C MET A 233 13.13 -3.55 -13.79
N PHE A 234 11.95 -2.99 -14.03
CA PHE A 234 11.01 -3.46 -15.03
C PHE A 234 10.73 -2.35 -16.04
N THR A 235 10.69 -2.70 -17.31
CA THR A 235 10.34 -1.78 -18.40
C THR A 235 9.37 -2.47 -19.34
N LEU A 236 8.23 -1.83 -19.60
CA LEU A 236 7.35 -2.25 -20.70
C LEU A 236 8.03 -1.93 -22.03
N PRO A 237 7.90 -2.81 -23.02
CA PRO A 237 8.43 -2.57 -24.36
C PRO A 237 7.81 -1.37 -25.05
#